data_c1376f007eccaeef6ad59b178a8ec18c
#
_entry.id   c1376f007eccaeef6ad59b178a8ec18c
#
_cell.length_a   1.000
_cell.length_b   1.000
_cell.length_c   1.000
_cell.angle_alpha   90.00
_cell.angle_beta   90.00
_cell.angle_gamma   90.00
#
_symmetry.space_group_name_H-M   'P 1'
#
loop_
_entity.id
_entity.type
_entity.pdbx_description
1 polymer ?
#
loop_
_entity_poly.entity_id
_entity_poly.type
_entity_poly.pdbx_seq_one_letter_code
_entity_poly.pdbx_strand_id
1 'polypeptide(L)'
;MKKLLLNYNLNRKKKIQKKPHIILPNNYFTNKSEYNCVIPQNIFQTWHTKLLPPLMFNAVQKIKRNNPRFHYKLYDDNDCRELIKKYFRPDVLDAYDRLIPGAYKADLWRYCVLFIHGGIYLDIKYAPYKGFKFINLCESEHYVLDADRAGIYNALMVSLPGNQVLYKAIRRIVENVQNKYYGNCCLTPTGPKLLTNFISTNDPLVDLQHSLIDVDNKFIYYQNIPVLKTYSGHDVEKSYASIKKHYGELWNERNVYI
;
A
#
# COMPACT_ATOMS: atom_id res chain seq x y z
N MET A 1 -9.15 41.08 -31.93
CA MET A 1 -8.43 40.10 -31.12
C MET A 1 -8.86 40.00 -29.65
N LYS A 2 -9.39 41.06 -29.00
CA LYS A 2 -9.86 40.99 -27.57
C LYS A 2 -11.20 40.27 -27.34
N LYS A 3 -12.07 40.11 -28.34
CA LYS A 3 -13.36 39.38 -28.20
C LYS A 3 -13.26 37.87 -28.30
N LEU A 4 -12.19 37.29 -28.88
CA LEU A 4 -11.99 35.85 -28.97
C LEU A 4 -11.42 35.25 -27.68
N LEU A 5 -10.71 36.02 -26.88
CA LEU A 5 -10.15 35.54 -25.59
C LEU A 5 -11.19 35.50 -24.45
N LEU A 6 -12.27 36.26 -24.56
CA LEU A 6 -13.34 36.23 -23.54
C LEU A 6 -14.25 34.99 -23.68
N ASN A 7 -14.44 34.47 -24.90
CA ASN A 7 -15.28 33.32 -25.12
C ASN A 7 -14.58 31.97 -24.77
N TYR A 8 -13.23 31.97 -24.68
CA TYR A 8 -12.49 30.76 -24.30
C TYR A 8 -12.53 30.45 -22.79
N ASN A 9 -12.78 31.49 -21.98
CA ASN A 9 -12.85 31.37 -20.53
C ASN A 9 -14.26 31.11 -19.97
N LEU A 10 -15.32 31.28 -20.77
CA LEU A 10 -16.70 31.08 -20.31
C LEU A 10 -17.19 29.61 -20.42
N ASN A 11 -16.54 28.79 -21.25
CA ASN A 11 -16.92 27.38 -21.43
C ASN A 11 -16.22 26.39 -20.49
N ARG A 12 -15.42 26.85 -19.54
CA ARG A 12 -14.77 26.02 -18.52
C ARG A 12 -15.51 25.96 -17.18
N LYS A 13 -16.75 26.40 -17.09
CA LYS A 13 -17.64 25.89 -16.04
C LYS A 13 -18.04 24.46 -16.38
N LYS A 14 -17.08 23.52 -16.29
CA LYS A 14 -17.41 22.11 -16.18
C LYS A 14 -18.46 22.00 -15.08
N LYS A 15 -19.68 21.56 -15.43
CA LYS A 15 -20.65 21.08 -14.45
C LYS A 15 -19.88 20.21 -13.48
N ILE A 16 -19.69 20.69 -12.26
CA ILE A 16 -19.29 19.87 -11.14
C ILE A 16 -20.48 18.92 -10.99
N GLN A 17 -20.40 17.75 -11.61
CA GLN A 17 -21.31 16.68 -11.29
C GLN A 17 -21.13 16.48 -9.79
N LYS A 18 -22.17 16.83 -9.03
CA LYS A 18 -22.23 16.52 -7.60
C LYS A 18 -22.05 15.02 -7.51
N LYS A 19 -20.83 14.56 -7.19
CA LYS A 19 -20.60 13.16 -6.88
C LYS A 19 -21.60 12.79 -5.80
N PRO A 20 -22.28 11.65 -5.91
CA PRO A 20 -23.26 11.27 -4.91
C PRO A 20 -22.57 11.32 -3.55
N HIS A 21 -23.18 12.03 -2.60
CA HIS A 21 -22.71 12.06 -1.22
C HIS A 21 -22.94 10.65 -0.68
N ILE A 22 -21.85 9.93 -0.46
CA ILE A 22 -21.92 8.65 0.24
C ILE A 22 -22.25 9.00 1.69
N ILE A 23 -23.47 8.70 2.11
CA ILE A 23 -23.87 8.76 3.52
C ILE A 23 -22.99 7.72 4.20
N LEU A 24 -22.04 8.17 5.01
CA LEU A 24 -21.25 7.28 5.87
C LEU A 24 -22.25 6.58 6.79
N PRO A 25 -22.42 5.26 6.71
CA PRO A 25 -23.29 4.57 7.62
C PRO A 25 -22.83 4.87 9.05
N ASN A 26 -23.78 5.15 9.95
CA ASN A 26 -23.50 5.32 11.37
C ASN A 26 -22.95 4.04 12.03
N ASN A 27 -22.93 2.94 11.26
CA ASN A 27 -22.47 1.64 11.74
C ASN A 27 -20.93 1.58 11.68
N TYR A 28 -20.35 1.64 12.83
CA TYR A 28 -18.95 1.29 13.08
C TYR A 28 -18.80 -0.23 13.04
N PHE A 29 -17.60 -0.73 12.73
CA PHE A 29 -17.29 -2.13 12.95
C PHE A 29 -17.52 -2.46 14.42
N THR A 30 -18.49 -3.31 14.70
CA THR A 30 -18.64 -3.90 16.03
C THR A 30 -17.60 -5.01 16.17
N ASN A 31 -16.73 -4.90 17.17
CA ASN A 31 -15.84 -6.00 17.47
C ASN A 31 -16.66 -7.22 17.91
N LYS A 32 -16.30 -8.38 17.38
CA LYS A 32 -16.84 -9.66 17.87
C LYS A 32 -16.39 -9.89 19.33
N SER A 33 -17.13 -10.70 20.08
CA SER A 33 -16.69 -11.17 21.40
C SER A 33 -15.47 -12.08 21.30
N GLU A 34 -15.42 -12.89 20.22
CA GLU A 34 -14.34 -13.84 19.95
C GLU A 34 -13.90 -13.80 18.49
N TYR A 35 -12.63 -14.08 18.24
CA TYR A 35 -12.02 -14.14 16.90
C TYR A 35 -11.26 -15.45 16.74
N ASN A 36 -11.51 -16.16 15.67
CA ASN A 36 -10.76 -17.34 15.29
C ASN A 36 -9.57 -16.96 14.40
N CYS A 37 -8.58 -16.30 14.98
CA CYS A 37 -7.46 -15.75 14.25
C CYS A 37 -6.54 -16.85 13.70
N VAL A 38 -6.44 -16.92 12.38
CA VAL A 38 -5.44 -17.72 11.66
C VAL A 38 -4.25 -16.88 11.21
N ILE A 39 -4.45 -15.57 11.04
CA ILE A 39 -3.38 -14.64 10.66
C ILE A 39 -2.51 -14.31 11.86
N PRO A 40 -1.17 -14.42 11.76
CA PRO A 40 -0.26 -13.99 12.81
C PRO A 40 -0.48 -12.52 13.18
N GLN A 41 -0.51 -12.23 14.49
CA GLN A 41 -0.80 -10.89 14.99
C GLN A 41 0.44 -9.98 14.89
N ASN A 42 0.96 -9.82 13.67
CA ASN A 42 2.04 -8.92 13.33
C ASN A 42 1.52 -7.76 12.47
N ILE A 43 2.02 -6.54 12.71
CA ILE A 43 1.81 -5.39 11.82
C ILE A 43 3.19 -4.87 11.39
N PHE A 44 3.38 -4.78 10.09
CA PHE A 44 4.61 -4.32 9.46
C PHE A 44 4.38 -3.02 8.68
N GLN A 45 5.25 -2.06 8.91
CA GLN A 45 5.35 -0.84 8.12
C GLN A 45 6.81 -0.61 7.73
N THR A 46 7.06 0.13 6.65
CA THR A 46 8.40 0.57 6.28
C THR A 46 8.43 2.06 5.95
N TRP A 47 9.57 2.67 6.26
CA TRP A 47 9.95 4.01 5.88
C TRP A 47 11.47 4.03 5.69
N HIS A 48 12.01 4.94 4.88
CA HIS A 48 13.44 4.97 4.58
C HIS A 48 14.34 5.20 5.81
N THR A 49 13.77 5.67 6.92
CA THR A 49 14.46 5.91 8.20
C THR A 49 13.51 5.69 9.38
N LYS A 50 14.05 5.48 10.58
CA LYS A 50 13.26 5.42 11.82
C LYS A 50 12.89 6.80 12.38
N LEU A 51 13.46 7.87 11.82
CA LEU A 51 13.09 9.25 12.16
C LEU A 51 11.82 9.63 11.39
N LEU A 52 10.70 9.64 12.06
CA LEU A 52 9.39 9.91 11.45
C LEU A 52 8.99 11.37 11.62
N PRO A 53 8.39 11.99 10.60
CA PRO A 53 7.68 13.26 10.77
C PRO A 53 6.60 13.18 11.85
N PRO A 54 6.25 14.30 12.52
CA PRO A 54 5.36 14.28 13.69
C PRO A 54 3.98 13.65 13.46
N LEU A 55 3.32 13.97 12.34
CA LEU A 55 1.98 13.44 12.05
C LEU A 55 2.04 11.95 11.66
N MET A 56 3.09 11.54 10.95
CA MET A 56 3.37 10.14 10.63
C MET A 56 3.62 9.35 11.94
N PHE A 57 4.43 9.88 12.84
CA PHE A 57 4.64 9.28 14.17
C PHE A 57 3.33 9.12 14.94
N ASN A 58 2.46 10.16 14.94
CA ASN A 58 1.15 10.09 15.59
C ASN A 58 0.25 9.02 14.95
N ALA A 59 0.28 8.86 13.63
CA ALA A 59 -0.44 7.81 12.92
C ALA A 59 0.04 6.42 13.35
N VAL A 60 1.35 6.20 13.44
CA VAL A 60 1.95 4.96 13.95
C VAL A 60 1.53 4.70 15.40
N GLN A 61 1.58 5.70 16.29
CA GLN A 61 1.14 5.55 17.68
C GLN A 61 -0.35 5.18 17.79
N LYS A 62 -1.19 5.72 16.89
CA LYS A 62 -2.60 5.37 16.81
C LYS A 62 -2.81 3.90 16.43
N ILE A 63 -2.04 3.39 15.45
CA ILE A 63 -2.06 1.96 15.10
C ILE A 63 -1.73 1.10 16.33
N LYS A 64 -0.63 1.40 17.01
CA LYS A 64 -0.18 0.63 18.18
C LYS A 64 -1.21 0.64 19.32
N ARG A 65 -1.74 1.81 19.66
CA ARG A 65 -2.75 1.94 20.74
C ARG A 65 -4.06 1.22 20.43
N ASN A 66 -4.49 1.24 19.16
CA ASN A 66 -5.74 0.59 18.78
C ASN A 66 -5.61 -0.94 18.66
N ASN A 67 -4.39 -1.46 18.55
CA ASN A 67 -4.13 -2.88 18.32
C ASN A 67 -3.08 -3.44 19.30
N PRO A 68 -3.33 -3.40 20.62
CA PRO A 68 -2.32 -3.76 21.64
C PRO A 68 -1.93 -5.25 21.62
N ARG A 69 -2.72 -6.11 21.00
CA ARG A 69 -2.42 -7.54 20.84
C ARG A 69 -1.42 -7.81 19.70
N PHE A 70 -1.21 -6.83 18.80
CA PHE A 70 -0.34 -7.01 17.64
C PHE A 70 1.09 -6.60 17.94
N HIS A 71 2.04 -7.39 17.47
CA HIS A 71 3.45 -7.04 17.44
C HIS A 71 3.71 -6.07 16.28
N TYR A 72 3.80 -4.79 16.60
CA TYR A 72 4.10 -3.75 15.61
C TYR A 72 5.61 -3.64 15.37
N LYS A 73 6.03 -3.63 14.10
CA LYS A 73 7.42 -3.41 13.69
C LYS A 73 7.50 -2.40 12.55
N LEU A 74 8.33 -1.37 12.74
CA LEU A 74 8.74 -0.43 11.70
C LEU A 74 10.14 -0.85 11.22
N TYR A 75 10.28 -0.99 9.91
CA TYR A 75 11.56 -1.31 9.26
C TYR A 75 12.05 -0.11 8.46
N ASP A 76 13.32 0.26 8.61
CA ASP A 76 13.99 1.18 7.68
C ASP A 76 14.62 0.42 6.50
N ASP A 77 15.25 1.17 5.58
CA ASP A 77 15.85 0.58 4.37
C ASP A 77 16.91 -0.49 4.72
N ASN A 78 17.68 -0.28 5.80
CA ASN A 78 18.68 -1.24 6.25
C ASN A 78 18.05 -2.49 6.88
N ASP A 79 17.06 -2.32 7.75
CA ASP A 79 16.32 -3.44 8.35
C ASP A 79 15.65 -4.30 7.25
N CYS A 80 15.09 -3.66 6.22
CA CYS A 80 14.49 -4.35 5.07
C CYS A 80 15.51 -5.21 4.33
N ARG A 81 16.69 -4.65 4.08
CA ARG A 81 17.82 -5.34 3.42
C ARG A 81 18.31 -6.53 4.24
N GLU A 82 18.53 -6.34 5.53
CA GLU A 82 18.99 -7.39 6.44
C GLU A 82 17.98 -8.53 6.58
N LEU A 83 16.67 -8.25 6.58
CA LEU A 83 15.65 -9.30 6.55
C LEU A 83 15.77 -10.17 5.29
N ILE A 84 15.87 -9.51 4.11
CA ILE A 84 16.00 -10.25 2.84
C ILE A 84 17.29 -11.08 2.84
N LYS A 85 18.41 -10.49 3.25
CA LYS A 85 19.71 -11.18 3.35
C LYS A 85 19.64 -12.41 4.25
N LYS A 86 18.90 -12.33 5.35
CA LYS A 86 18.78 -13.41 6.33
C LYS A 86 17.94 -14.60 5.86
N TYR A 87 16.85 -14.33 5.14
CA TYR A 87 15.81 -15.34 4.90
C TYR A 87 15.69 -15.77 3.44
N PHE A 88 16.29 -15.04 2.50
CA PHE A 88 16.15 -15.34 1.08
C PHE A 88 17.49 -15.66 0.40
N ARG A 89 17.37 -16.24 -0.79
CA ARG A 89 18.54 -16.52 -1.63
C ARG A 89 19.20 -15.22 -2.08
N PRO A 90 20.52 -15.26 -2.42
CA PRO A 90 21.26 -14.08 -2.86
C PRO A 90 20.64 -13.33 -4.05
N ASP A 91 19.93 -14.01 -4.95
CA ASP A 91 19.27 -13.40 -6.10
C ASP A 91 18.13 -12.43 -5.71
N VAL A 92 17.43 -12.66 -4.58
CA VAL A 92 16.42 -11.74 -4.05
C VAL A 92 17.06 -10.49 -3.45
N LEU A 93 18.19 -10.66 -2.75
CA LEU A 93 18.96 -9.54 -2.21
C LEU A 93 19.56 -8.68 -3.33
N ASP A 94 20.15 -9.31 -4.37
CA ASP A 94 20.64 -8.60 -5.55
C ASP A 94 19.53 -7.78 -6.21
N ALA A 95 18.34 -8.38 -6.36
CA ALA A 95 17.20 -7.66 -6.90
C ALA A 95 16.81 -6.44 -6.03
N TYR A 96 16.77 -6.60 -4.70
CA TYR A 96 16.49 -5.49 -3.78
C TYR A 96 17.53 -4.37 -3.91
N ASP A 97 18.82 -4.73 -3.96
CA ASP A 97 19.91 -3.75 -4.04
C ASP A 97 19.89 -3.00 -5.38
N ARG A 98 19.54 -3.65 -6.49
CA ARG A 98 19.47 -3.07 -7.82
C ARG A 98 18.21 -2.23 -8.11
N LEU A 99 17.17 -2.33 -7.29
CA LEU A 99 16.00 -1.45 -7.40
C LEU A 99 16.36 -0.03 -6.91
N ILE A 100 16.17 1.00 -7.75
CA ILE A 100 16.46 2.40 -7.40
C ILE A 100 15.29 3.04 -6.63
N PRO A 101 14.00 2.93 -7.08
CA PRO A 101 12.90 3.58 -6.37
C PRO A 101 12.67 2.94 -5.00
N GLY A 102 12.59 3.77 -3.93
CA GLY A 102 12.25 3.27 -2.59
C GLY A 102 10.89 2.56 -2.53
N ALA A 103 9.91 2.98 -3.34
CA ALA A 103 8.63 2.30 -3.43
C ALA A 103 8.76 0.87 -3.99
N TYR A 104 9.63 0.65 -4.99
CA TYR A 104 9.89 -0.68 -5.55
C TYR A 104 10.62 -1.59 -4.55
N LYS A 105 11.57 -1.03 -3.80
CA LYS A 105 12.20 -1.74 -2.67
C LYS A 105 11.18 -2.15 -1.62
N ALA A 106 10.27 -1.24 -1.27
CA ALA A 106 9.18 -1.50 -0.34
C ALA A 106 8.22 -2.59 -0.86
N ASP A 107 7.93 -2.62 -2.18
CA ASP A 107 7.09 -3.65 -2.78
C ASP A 107 7.72 -5.05 -2.62
N LEU A 108 8.99 -5.21 -3.00
CA LEU A 108 9.70 -6.49 -2.82
C LEU A 108 9.74 -6.88 -1.33
N TRP A 109 10.10 -5.96 -0.46
CA TRP A 109 10.22 -6.24 0.97
C TRP A 109 8.90 -6.61 1.63
N ARG A 110 7.77 -5.95 1.32
CA ARG A 110 6.46 -6.30 1.90
C ARG A 110 6.02 -7.71 1.56
N TYR A 111 6.35 -8.18 0.36
CA TYR A 111 6.09 -9.56 -0.03
C TYR A 111 7.00 -10.52 0.75
N CYS A 112 8.27 -10.16 0.91
CA CYS A 112 9.23 -10.96 1.68
C CYS A 112 8.84 -11.08 3.15
N VAL A 113 8.54 -9.98 3.84
CA VAL A 113 8.21 -10.00 5.28
C VAL A 113 6.94 -10.78 5.55
N LEU A 114 5.91 -10.62 4.71
CA LEU A 114 4.66 -11.36 4.84
C LEU A 114 4.83 -12.84 4.49
N PHE A 115 5.63 -13.17 3.48
CA PHE A 115 5.92 -14.56 3.14
C PHE A 115 6.59 -15.31 4.30
N ILE A 116 7.50 -14.67 5.02
CA ILE A 116 8.22 -15.29 6.14
C ILE A 116 7.38 -15.34 7.41
N HIS A 117 6.74 -14.23 7.77
CA HIS A 117 6.15 -14.06 9.09
C HIS A 117 4.63 -14.13 9.10
N GLY A 118 3.97 -13.97 7.96
CA GLY A 118 2.54 -13.70 7.93
C GLY A 118 2.17 -12.44 8.70
N GLY A 119 0.91 -12.08 8.72
CA GLY A 119 0.42 -10.90 9.41
C GLY A 119 -0.09 -9.84 8.46
N ILE A 120 0.04 -8.58 8.84
CA ILE A 120 -0.51 -7.42 8.15
C ILE A 120 0.62 -6.49 7.74
N TYR A 121 0.76 -6.23 6.44
CA TYR A 121 1.51 -5.09 5.94
C TYR A 121 0.57 -3.91 5.75
N LEU A 122 1.00 -2.72 6.14
CA LEU A 122 0.26 -1.49 5.94
C LEU A 122 1.21 -0.35 5.54
N ASP A 123 0.94 0.32 4.42
CA ASP A 123 1.65 1.55 4.07
C ASP A 123 1.58 2.56 5.21
N ILE A 124 2.70 3.20 5.53
CA ILE A 124 2.83 4.13 6.67
C ILE A 124 1.90 5.34 6.59
N LYS A 125 1.37 5.64 5.40
CA LYS A 125 0.40 6.72 5.19
C LYS A 125 -0.99 6.45 5.79
N TYR A 126 -1.34 5.21 6.10
CA TYR A 126 -2.65 4.84 6.60
C TYR A 126 -2.72 4.79 8.13
N ALA A 127 -3.86 5.20 8.65
CA ALA A 127 -4.22 5.02 10.04
C ALA A 127 -5.64 4.43 10.16
N PRO A 128 -5.95 3.68 11.25
CA PRO A 128 -7.30 3.19 11.51
C PRO A 128 -8.31 4.34 11.55
N TYR A 129 -9.41 4.16 10.79
CA TYR A 129 -10.50 5.13 10.74
C TYR A 129 -11.59 4.74 11.73
N LYS A 130 -12.14 5.72 12.45
CA LYS A 130 -13.24 5.54 13.42
C LYS A 130 -13.05 4.36 14.38
N GLY A 131 -11.81 4.12 14.85
CA GLY A 131 -11.53 3.09 15.84
C GLY A 131 -11.46 1.66 15.31
N PHE A 132 -11.37 1.45 13.99
CA PHE A 132 -11.17 0.13 13.41
C PHE A 132 -9.97 -0.59 14.03
N LYS A 133 -10.14 -1.89 14.29
CA LYS A 133 -9.10 -2.75 14.85
C LYS A 133 -8.73 -3.85 13.87
N PHE A 134 -7.45 -4.10 13.69
CA PHE A 134 -6.95 -5.11 12.75
C PHE A 134 -7.32 -6.54 13.12
N ILE A 135 -7.76 -6.77 14.35
CA ILE A 135 -8.30 -8.08 14.76
C ILE A 135 -9.50 -8.51 13.87
N ASN A 136 -10.22 -7.57 13.28
CA ASN A 136 -11.32 -7.85 12.35
C ASN A 136 -10.85 -8.44 11.01
N LEU A 137 -9.55 -8.46 10.75
CA LEU A 137 -8.94 -9.04 9.54
C LEU A 137 -8.11 -10.30 9.87
N CYS A 138 -8.20 -10.86 11.07
CA CYS A 138 -7.30 -11.96 11.45
C CYS A 138 -7.83 -13.36 11.11
N GLU A 139 -9.08 -13.49 10.64
CA GLU A 139 -9.72 -14.79 10.40
C GLU A 139 -9.46 -15.35 8.99
N SER A 140 -8.96 -14.52 8.06
CA SER A 140 -8.60 -14.92 6.69
C SER A 140 -7.53 -14.01 6.10
N GLU A 141 -6.99 -14.39 4.95
CA GLU A 141 -6.17 -13.51 4.13
C GLU A 141 -7.06 -12.47 3.44
N HIS A 142 -6.52 -11.26 3.21
CA HIS A 142 -7.23 -10.18 2.54
C HIS A 142 -6.31 -9.44 1.58
N TYR A 143 -6.82 -9.15 0.39
CA TYR A 143 -6.23 -8.25 -0.59
C TYR A 143 -7.18 -7.10 -0.88
N VAL A 144 -6.62 -6.00 -1.38
CA VAL A 144 -7.38 -4.78 -1.66
C VAL A 144 -7.51 -4.60 -3.17
N LEU A 145 -8.74 -4.49 -3.66
CA LEU A 145 -9.02 -4.07 -5.03
C LEU A 145 -8.62 -2.61 -5.20
N ASP A 146 -7.82 -2.29 -6.23
CA ASP A 146 -7.42 -0.91 -6.49
C ASP A 146 -8.61 -0.05 -6.98
N ALA A 147 -8.48 1.27 -6.86
CA ALA A 147 -9.53 2.22 -7.19
C ALA A 147 -9.95 2.17 -8.67
N ASP A 148 -9.04 1.81 -9.57
CA ASP A 148 -9.31 1.59 -10.99
C ASP A 148 -9.93 0.22 -11.30
N ARG A 149 -10.07 -0.64 -10.29
CA ARG A 149 -10.54 -2.03 -10.36
C ARG A 149 -9.71 -2.95 -11.26
N ALA A 150 -8.54 -2.52 -11.67
CA ALA A 150 -7.69 -3.24 -12.60
C ALA A 150 -6.35 -3.69 -11.97
N GLY A 151 -6.22 -3.57 -10.64
CA GLY A 151 -5.03 -3.93 -9.88
C GLY A 151 -5.34 -4.42 -8.49
N ILE A 152 -4.34 -5.00 -7.84
CA ILE A 152 -4.36 -5.35 -6.42
C ILE A 152 -3.54 -4.29 -5.69
N TYR A 153 -4.23 -3.43 -4.93
CA TYR A 153 -3.61 -2.34 -4.19
C TYR A 153 -2.82 -2.87 -3.00
N ASN A 154 -1.50 -2.92 -3.15
CA ASN A 154 -0.60 -3.57 -2.20
C ASN A 154 -0.20 -2.70 -0.98
N ALA A 155 -0.91 -1.60 -0.75
CA ALA A 155 -0.69 -0.75 0.42
C ALA A 155 -1.27 -1.32 1.74
N LEU A 156 -2.17 -2.28 1.65
CA LEU A 156 -2.62 -3.15 2.75
C LEU A 156 -2.65 -4.58 2.22
N MET A 157 -2.05 -5.49 2.95
CA MET A 157 -2.07 -6.92 2.65
C MET A 157 -2.14 -7.69 3.97
N VAL A 158 -2.99 -8.69 4.03
CA VAL A 158 -3.16 -9.60 5.18
C VAL A 158 -2.89 -11.00 4.70
N SER A 159 -1.90 -11.67 5.25
CA SER A 159 -1.45 -12.94 4.69
C SER A 159 -0.97 -13.93 5.74
N LEU A 160 -1.19 -15.21 5.46
CA LEU A 160 -0.52 -16.31 6.12
C LEU A 160 0.97 -16.36 5.71
N PRO A 161 1.86 -16.91 6.55
CA PRO A 161 3.22 -17.21 6.13
C PRO A 161 3.21 -18.30 5.03
N GLY A 162 4.20 -18.26 4.13
CA GLY A 162 4.31 -19.22 3.03
C GLY A 162 3.34 -19.02 1.88
N ASN A 163 2.63 -17.90 1.81
CA ASN A 163 1.64 -17.59 0.77
C ASN A 163 2.26 -17.64 -0.63
N GLN A 164 1.67 -18.45 -1.52
CA GLN A 164 2.20 -18.72 -2.85
C GLN A 164 2.06 -17.54 -3.82
N VAL A 165 1.07 -16.66 -3.63
CA VAL A 165 0.94 -15.41 -4.41
C VAL A 165 2.15 -14.52 -4.16
N LEU A 166 2.54 -14.38 -2.88
CA LEU A 166 3.70 -13.58 -2.48
C LEU A 166 5.00 -14.19 -2.98
N TYR A 167 5.17 -15.52 -2.89
CA TYR A 167 6.35 -16.20 -3.42
C TYR A 167 6.53 -15.97 -4.92
N LYS A 168 5.44 -16.15 -5.69
CA LYS A 168 5.45 -15.90 -7.14
C LYS A 168 5.75 -14.45 -7.47
N ALA A 169 5.21 -13.49 -6.68
CA ALA A 169 5.49 -12.07 -6.84
C ALA A 169 6.97 -11.74 -6.59
N ILE A 170 7.56 -12.28 -5.53
CA ILE A 170 9.01 -12.15 -5.24
C ILE A 170 9.83 -12.67 -6.42
N ARG A 171 9.55 -13.88 -6.91
CA ARG A 171 10.28 -14.47 -8.04
C ARG A 171 10.15 -13.64 -9.31
N ARG A 172 8.94 -13.14 -9.60
CA ARG A 172 8.72 -12.27 -10.78
C ARG A 172 9.48 -10.95 -10.67
N ILE A 173 9.59 -10.35 -9.47
CA ILE A 173 10.40 -9.12 -9.28
C ILE A 173 11.88 -9.43 -9.56
N VAL A 174 12.41 -10.56 -9.09
CA VAL A 174 13.79 -10.98 -9.38
C VAL A 174 14.02 -11.08 -10.90
N GLU A 175 13.11 -11.76 -11.62
CA GLU A 175 13.16 -11.87 -13.09
C GLU A 175 13.09 -10.49 -13.76
N ASN A 176 12.19 -9.61 -13.29
CA ASN A 176 12.03 -8.26 -13.84
C ASN A 176 13.30 -7.43 -13.68
N VAL A 177 13.97 -7.53 -12.51
CA VAL A 177 15.24 -6.82 -12.26
C VAL A 177 16.36 -7.38 -13.14
N GLN A 178 16.48 -8.71 -13.24
CA GLN A 178 17.51 -9.37 -14.07
C GLN A 178 17.40 -8.96 -15.55
N ASN A 179 16.15 -8.88 -16.05
CA ASN A 179 15.85 -8.55 -17.45
C ASN A 179 15.64 -7.04 -17.69
N LYS A 180 15.81 -6.20 -16.67
CA LYS A 180 15.50 -4.75 -16.72
C LYS A 180 14.11 -4.49 -17.31
N TYR A 181 13.09 -5.27 -16.87
CA TYR A 181 11.72 -5.22 -17.38
C TYR A 181 10.95 -4.02 -16.83
N TYR A 182 10.43 -3.17 -17.71
CA TYR A 182 9.68 -1.96 -17.34
C TYR A 182 8.16 -2.13 -17.36
N GLY A 183 7.65 -3.10 -18.13
CA GLY A 183 6.21 -3.29 -18.31
C GLY A 183 5.51 -2.13 -19.02
N ASN A 184 4.18 -2.11 -18.93
CA ASN A 184 3.34 -1.13 -19.61
C ASN A 184 3.10 0.15 -18.79
N CYS A 185 3.38 0.13 -17.48
CA CYS A 185 3.27 1.28 -16.59
C CYS A 185 4.17 1.10 -15.38
N CYS A 186 4.38 2.19 -14.64
CA CYS A 186 5.25 2.21 -13.45
C CYS A 186 4.78 1.30 -12.30
N LEU A 187 3.57 0.75 -12.34
CA LEU A 187 3.06 -0.20 -11.34
C LEU A 187 3.30 -1.67 -11.73
N THR A 188 3.76 -1.94 -12.95
CA THR A 188 3.96 -3.30 -13.47
C THR A 188 5.21 -4.00 -12.93
N PRO A 189 6.36 -3.32 -12.74
CA PRO A 189 7.60 -4.00 -12.37
C PRO A 189 7.54 -4.69 -11.01
N THR A 190 6.88 -4.09 -10.00
CA THR A 190 6.92 -4.56 -8.61
C THR A 190 5.57 -4.46 -7.87
N GLY A 191 4.67 -3.58 -8.32
CA GLY A 191 3.52 -3.09 -7.56
C GLY A 191 2.18 -3.76 -7.89
N PRO A 192 1.09 -3.00 -7.80
CA PRO A 192 -0.29 -3.48 -7.94
C PRO A 192 -0.57 -4.29 -9.20
N LYS A 193 -0.01 -3.88 -10.34
CA LYS A 193 -0.24 -4.58 -11.63
C LYS A 193 0.54 -5.89 -11.73
N LEU A 194 1.65 -6.04 -10.99
CA LEU A 194 2.37 -7.32 -10.94
C LEU A 194 1.55 -8.40 -10.23
N LEU A 195 0.86 -8.06 -9.14
CA LEU A 195 0.08 -9.02 -8.35
C LEU A 195 -1.07 -9.65 -9.14
N THR A 196 -1.67 -8.91 -10.09
CA THR A 196 -2.76 -9.46 -10.93
C THR A 196 -2.35 -10.65 -11.80
N ASN A 197 -1.06 -10.92 -11.96
CA ASN A 197 -0.60 -12.14 -12.63
C ASN A 197 -0.77 -13.39 -11.75
N PHE A 198 -1.02 -13.24 -10.45
CA PHE A 198 -1.01 -14.34 -9.49
C PHE A 198 -2.29 -14.46 -8.66
N ILE A 199 -3.10 -13.42 -8.64
CA ILE A 199 -4.42 -13.42 -8.00
C ILE A 199 -5.39 -12.59 -8.84
N SER A 200 -6.57 -13.14 -9.10
CA SER A 200 -7.63 -12.45 -9.83
C SER A 200 -8.21 -11.32 -8.99
N THR A 201 -8.61 -10.22 -9.65
CA THR A 201 -9.38 -9.14 -8.99
C THR A 201 -10.78 -9.58 -8.55
N ASN A 202 -11.26 -10.75 -9.01
CA ASN A 202 -12.52 -11.38 -8.61
C ASN A 202 -12.31 -12.53 -7.62
N ASP A 203 -11.09 -12.73 -7.12
CA ASP A 203 -10.83 -13.75 -6.10
C ASP A 203 -11.58 -13.39 -4.79
N PRO A 204 -12.19 -14.35 -4.10
CA PRO A 204 -12.89 -14.09 -2.83
C PRO A 204 -12.04 -13.42 -1.75
N LEU A 205 -10.72 -13.58 -1.80
CA LEU A 205 -9.79 -12.92 -0.89
C LEU A 205 -9.54 -11.44 -1.23
N VAL A 206 -10.02 -10.95 -2.39
CA VAL A 206 -9.99 -9.53 -2.79
C VAL A 206 -11.27 -8.86 -2.31
N ASP A 207 -11.43 -8.75 -1.02
CA ASP A 207 -12.65 -8.33 -0.34
C ASP A 207 -12.57 -6.92 0.29
N LEU A 208 -11.39 -6.31 0.24
CA LEU A 208 -11.20 -4.90 0.58
C LEU A 208 -11.16 -4.04 -0.69
N GLN A 209 -11.51 -2.77 -0.57
CA GLN A 209 -11.55 -1.85 -1.70
C GLN A 209 -10.85 -0.54 -1.37
N HIS A 210 -9.89 -0.16 -2.22
CA HIS A 210 -9.33 1.19 -2.22
C HIS A 210 -10.27 2.15 -2.94
N SER A 211 -10.50 3.32 -2.36
CA SER A 211 -11.31 4.36 -2.98
C SER A 211 -10.70 5.74 -2.76
N LEU A 212 -10.70 6.53 -3.82
CA LEU A 212 -10.33 7.93 -3.82
C LEU A 212 -11.61 8.76 -3.77
N ILE A 213 -11.92 9.37 -2.63
CA ILE A 213 -13.07 10.29 -2.51
C ILE A 213 -12.67 11.66 -3.05
N ASP A 214 -11.47 12.11 -2.69
CA ASP A 214 -10.81 13.31 -3.21
C ASP A 214 -9.28 13.13 -3.17
N VAL A 215 -8.52 14.14 -3.58
CA VAL A 215 -7.06 14.07 -3.64
C VAL A 215 -6.46 13.79 -2.25
N ASP A 216 -7.08 14.31 -1.19
CA ASP A 216 -6.57 14.25 0.18
C ASP A 216 -7.16 13.09 0.98
N ASN A 217 -8.27 12.50 0.52
CA ASN A 217 -9.01 11.47 1.24
C ASN A 217 -8.99 10.13 0.52
N LYS A 218 -7.95 9.34 0.81
CA LYS A 218 -7.78 7.97 0.31
C LYS A 218 -8.21 7.01 1.42
N PHE A 219 -9.22 6.19 1.13
CA PHE A 219 -9.76 5.23 2.09
C PHE A 219 -9.55 3.79 1.61
N ILE A 220 -9.47 2.88 2.57
CA ILE A 220 -9.69 1.45 2.34
C ILE A 220 -11.00 1.08 3.03
N TYR A 221 -11.85 0.38 2.29
CA TYR A 221 -13.14 -0.11 2.74
C TYR A 221 -13.09 -1.61 2.97
N TYR A 222 -13.79 -2.07 3.97
CA TYR A 222 -14.09 -3.47 4.22
C TYR A 222 -15.61 -3.61 4.44
N GLN A 223 -16.27 -4.50 3.70
CA GLN A 223 -17.74 -4.65 3.74
C GLN A 223 -18.49 -3.31 3.56
N ASN A 224 -18.02 -2.49 2.62
CA ASN A 224 -18.54 -1.13 2.34
C ASN A 224 -18.40 -0.12 3.50
N ILE A 225 -17.65 -0.42 4.54
CA ILE A 225 -17.38 0.47 5.67
C ILE A 225 -15.93 0.97 5.54
N PRO A 226 -15.67 2.29 5.62
CA PRO A 226 -14.30 2.81 5.59
C PRO A 226 -13.57 2.42 6.88
N VAL A 227 -12.49 1.66 6.74
CA VAL A 227 -11.72 1.10 7.87
C VAL A 227 -10.36 1.76 8.06
N LEU A 228 -9.74 2.24 6.97
CA LEU A 228 -8.48 2.96 7.01
C LEU A 228 -8.60 4.27 6.22
N LYS A 229 -7.87 5.28 6.65
CA LYS A 229 -7.75 6.58 5.99
C LYS A 229 -6.30 7.02 5.95
N THR A 230 -5.87 7.67 4.87
CA THR A 230 -4.61 8.42 4.85
C THR A 230 -4.65 9.48 5.95
N TYR A 231 -3.61 9.53 6.80
CA TYR A 231 -3.58 10.53 7.88
C TYR A 231 -3.47 11.95 7.31
N SER A 232 -4.13 12.90 7.97
CA SER A 232 -4.13 14.30 7.54
C SER A 232 -2.71 14.88 7.58
N GLY A 233 -2.28 15.54 6.51
CA GLY A 233 -0.95 16.11 6.36
C GLY A 233 0.10 15.17 5.75
N HIS A 234 -0.26 13.94 5.37
CA HIS A 234 0.66 12.98 4.76
C HIS A 234 1.41 13.56 3.55
N ASP A 235 0.68 14.17 2.60
CA ASP A 235 1.29 14.65 1.36
C ASP A 235 2.25 15.82 1.64
N VAL A 236 1.94 16.66 2.63
CA VAL A 236 2.82 17.73 3.10
C VAL A 236 4.08 17.16 3.75
N GLU A 237 3.94 16.23 4.71
CA GLU A 237 5.10 15.60 5.35
C GLU A 237 5.96 14.83 4.36
N LYS A 238 5.34 14.11 3.43
CA LYS A 238 6.05 13.39 2.37
C LYS A 238 6.86 14.34 1.49
N SER A 239 6.37 15.53 1.17
CA SER A 239 7.04 16.47 0.27
C SER A 239 8.39 16.96 0.79
N TYR A 240 8.55 17.13 2.10
CA TYR A 240 9.82 17.54 2.70
C TYR A 240 10.65 16.36 3.28
N ALA A 241 10.00 15.24 3.60
CA ALA A 241 10.70 14.07 4.13
C ALA A 241 11.21 13.11 3.04
N SER A 242 10.73 13.24 1.81
CA SER A 242 11.14 12.40 0.68
C SER A 242 12.15 13.14 -0.19
N ILE A 243 13.43 12.77 -0.08
CA ILE A 243 14.53 13.37 -0.87
C ILE A 243 14.63 12.73 -2.27
N LYS A 244 13.98 11.58 -2.47
CA LYS A 244 14.12 10.77 -3.70
C LYS A 244 13.02 11.12 -4.71
N LYS A 245 13.38 11.15 -6.01
CA LYS A 245 12.42 11.27 -7.12
C LYS A 245 11.30 10.23 -7.00
N HIS A 246 10.10 10.61 -7.44
CA HIS A 246 8.96 9.70 -7.48
C HIS A 246 9.23 8.53 -8.45
N TYR A 247 8.79 7.32 -8.10
CA TYR A 247 9.03 6.11 -8.91
C TYR A 247 8.46 6.22 -10.34
N GLY A 248 7.38 6.97 -10.53
CA GLY A 248 6.81 7.22 -11.85
C GLY A 248 7.71 8.06 -12.75
N GLU A 249 8.41 9.06 -12.18
CA GLU A 249 9.41 9.86 -12.90
C GLU A 249 10.62 8.99 -13.29
N LEU A 250 11.16 8.23 -12.33
CA LEU A 250 12.26 7.30 -12.57
C LEU A 250 11.91 6.25 -13.63
N TRP A 251 10.66 5.78 -13.64
CA TRP A 251 10.18 4.83 -14.64
C TRP A 251 10.12 5.45 -16.04
N ASN A 252 9.63 6.69 -16.17
CA ASN A 252 9.61 7.43 -17.43
C ASN A 252 11.02 7.70 -17.94
N GLU A 253 11.96 7.99 -17.04
CA GLU A 253 13.38 8.20 -17.35
C GLU A 253 14.12 6.88 -17.64
N ARG A 254 13.48 5.72 -17.56
CA ARG A 254 14.10 4.39 -17.66
C ARG A 254 15.25 4.20 -16.66
N ASN A 255 15.11 4.72 -15.47
CA ASN A 255 16.09 4.72 -14.40
C ASN A 255 15.53 4.11 -13.09
N VAL A 256 15.02 2.88 -13.17
CA VAL A 256 14.47 2.16 -12.00
C VAL A 256 15.37 0.99 -11.56
N TYR A 257 16.39 0.65 -12.37
CA TYR A 257 17.34 -0.43 -12.10
C TYR A 257 18.78 0.06 -12.23
N ILE A 258 19.65 -0.42 -11.32
CA ILE A 258 21.12 -0.30 -11.48
C ILE A 258 21.60 -1.22 -12.59
#